data_05bb5ff5a32ee4da5c2304cae73ecb54
#
_entry.id   05bb5ff5a32ee4da5c2304cae73ecb54
#
_cell.length_a   1.000
_cell.length_b   1.000
_cell.length_c   1.000
_cell.angle_alpha   90.00
_cell.angle_beta   90.00
_cell.angle_gamma   90.00
#
_symmetry.space_group_name_H-M   'P 1'
#
loop_
_entity.id
_entity.type
_entity.pdbx_description
1 polymer ?
#
loop_
_entity_poly.entity_id
_entity_poly.type
_entity_poly.pdbx_seq_one_letter_code
_entity_poly.pdbx_strand_id
1 'polypeptide(L)'
;VDPSLRLSVSKRDGDRATNGEPLLHIEGDGRSILQAERVALNFLQHLSGIATLTQRFCHAVRGYPACILDTRKTIPGLRAIQKWAVSLGGGINHRRSLSDGILIKDNHLALLQRNRRPVEQACRLAHARRSRPLPIIVEVESLSEVRQALAGKPDIILLDNMAPDLGR
;
A
#
# COMPACT_ATOMS: atom_id res chain seq x y z
N VAL A 1 -26.30 5.13 11.03
CA VAL A 1 -26.69 5.97 12.16
C VAL A 1 -28.18 6.24 12.08
N ASP A 2 -28.65 7.06 11.18
CA ASP A 2 -30.07 7.39 11.02
C ASP A 2 -30.43 7.33 9.52
N PRO A 3 -31.24 6.35 9.08
CA PRO A 3 -31.57 6.18 7.67
C PRO A 3 -32.54 7.28 7.13
N SER A 4 -33.08 8.10 7.99
CA SER A 4 -33.95 9.21 7.57
C SER A 4 -33.19 10.45 7.09
N LEU A 5 -31.84 10.50 7.35
CA LEU A 5 -31.01 11.60 6.90
C LEU A 5 -30.89 11.60 5.37
N ARG A 6 -31.08 12.74 4.77
CA ARG A 6 -30.86 12.97 3.33
C ARG A 6 -29.44 13.45 3.09
N LEU A 7 -28.72 12.75 2.20
CA LEU A 7 -27.34 13.05 1.83
C LEU A 7 -27.27 13.47 0.36
N SER A 8 -26.76 14.66 0.09
CA SER A 8 -26.46 15.14 -1.26
C SER A 8 -24.95 15.29 -1.42
N VAL A 9 -24.35 14.42 -2.22
CA VAL A 9 -22.89 14.37 -2.43
C VAL A 9 -22.52 15.32 -3.56
N SER A 10 -21.70 16.32 -3.26
CA SER A 10 -21.20 17.32 -4.22
C SER A 10 -19.89 16.89 -4.86
N LYS A 11 -19.07 16.09 -4.17
CA LYS A 11 -17.78 15.56 -4.64
C LYS A 11 -17.75 14.05 -4.49
N ARG A 12 -17.25 13.36 -5.49
CA ARG A 12 -17.04 11.90 -5.46
C ARG A 12 -15.66 11.56 -4.92
N ASP A 13 -15.47 10.30 -4.56
CA ASP A 13 -14.17 9.77 -4.16
C ASP A 13 -13.14 9.94 -5.28
N GLY A 14 -11.99 10.55 -4.94
CA GLY A 14 -10.95 10.89 -5.90
C GLY A 14 -11.05 12.29 -6.51
N ASP A 15 -12.18 12.98 -6.36
CA ASP A 15 -12.33 14.36 -6.82
C ASP A 15 -11.45 15.31 -5.99
N ARG A 16 -10.90 16.31 -6.67
CA ARG A 16 -10.16 17.37 -5.99
C ARG A 16 -11.12 18.37 -5.37
N ALA A 17 -10.89 18.69 -4.10
CA ALA A 17 -11.59 19.74 -3.39
C ALA A 17 -10.69 20.95 -3.13
N THR A 18 -11.25 22.14 -3.21
CA THR A 18 -10.60 23.41 -2.90
C THR A 18 -11.13 23.98 -1.58
N ASN A 19 -10.41 24.95 -1.02
CA ASN A 19 -10.81 25.56 0.24
C ASN A 19 -12.21 26.21 0.13
N GLY A 20 -13.09 25.93 1.10
CA GLY A 20 -14.46 26.44 1.15
C GLY A 20 -15.44 25.73 0.21
N GLU A 21 -15.01 24.74 -0.56
CA GLU A 21 -15.88 24.00 -1.46
C GLU A 21 -16.71 22.95 -0.70
N PRO A 22 -18.05 22.88 -0.87
CA PRO A 22 -18.89 21.89 -0.22
C PRO A 22 -18.62 20.50 -0.79
N LEU A 23 -18.44 19.52 0.09
CA LEU A 23 -18.22 18.11 -0.27
C LEU A 23 -19.53 17.32 -0.21
N LEU A 24 -20.33 17.59 0.81
CA LEU A 24 -21.52 16.85 1.15
C LEU A 24 -22.49 17.80 1.85
N HIS A 25 -23.78 17.72 1.50
CA HIS A 25 -24.86 18.36 2.24
C HIS A 25 -25.67 17.29 2.96
N ILE A 26 -26.00 17.53 4.24
CA ILE A 26 -26.73 16.60 5.10
C ILE A 26 -27.96 17.34 5.64
N GLU A 27 -29.12 16.73 5.50
CA GLU A 27 -30.41 17.30 5.95
C GLU A 27 -31.20 16.26 6.76
N GLY A 28 -31.70 16.65 7.92
CA GLY A 28 -32.51 15.79 8.77
C GLY A 28 -32.42 16.16 10.25
N ASP A 29 -32.63 15.18 11.13
CA ASP A 29 -32.57 15.41 12.59
C ASP A 29 -31.19 15.88 13.05
N GLY A 30 -31.15 17.07 13.66
CA GLY A 30 -29.89 17.69 14.11
C GLY A 30 -29.15 16.88 15.16
N ARG A 31 -29.84 16.11 16.01
CA ARG A 31 -29.20 15.25 17.01
C ARG A 31 -28.45 14.10 16.34
N SER A 32 -29.07 13.45 15.37
CA SER A 32 -28.47 12.38 14.59
C SER A 32 -27.25 12.87 13.81
N ILE A 33 -27.33 14.07 13.21
CA ILE A 33 -26.19 14.69 12.50
C ILE A 33 -25.02 14.94 13.45
N LEU A 34 -25.26 15.57 14.61
CA LEU A 34 -24.21 15.87 15.59
C LEU A 34 -23.55 14.61 16.17
N GLN A 35 -24.30 13.52 16.35
CA GLN A 35 -23.76 12.24 16.81
C GLN A 35 -22.83 11.58 15.79
N ALA A 36 -23.10 11.72 14.50
CA ALA A 36 -22.33 11.09 13.43
C ALA A 36 -21.14 11.95 12.95
N GLU A 37 -21.26 13.26 13.03
CA GLU A 37 -20.35 14.24 12.42
C GLU A 37 -18.87 13.94 12.71
N ARG A 38 -18.48 13.84 13.98
CA ARG A 38 -17.07 13.70 14.34
C ARG A 38 -16.43 12.45 13.75
N VAL A 39 -17.14 11.33 13.78
CA VAL A 39 -16.63 10.07 13.23
C VAL A 39 -16.52 10.17 11.71
N ALA A 40 -17.52 10.72 11.03
CA ALA A 40 -17.50 10.91 9.58
C ALA A 40 -16.33 11.82 9.15
N LEU A 41 -16.16 12.96 9.83
CA LEU A 41 -15.04 13.88 9.56
C LEU A 41 -13.66 13.25 9.82
N ASN A 42 -13.53 12.45 10.86
CA ASN A 42 -12.25 11.76 11.13
C ASN A 42 -11.87 10.84 9.98
N PHE A 43 -12.79 10.03 9.46
CA PHE A 43 -12.54 9.18 8.30
C PHE A 43 -12.24 10.00 7.05
N LEU A 44 -13.08 11.00 6.76
CA LEU A 44 -12.91 11.85 5.59
C LEU A 44 -11.55 12.53 5.57
N GLN A 45 -11.14 13.16 6.67
CA GLN A 45 -9.86 13.85 6.79
C GLN A 45 -8.69 12.89 6.67
N HIS A 46 -8.74 11.75 7.36
CA HIS A 46 -7.67 10.76 7.35
C HIS A 46 -7.45 10.17 5.95
N LEU A 47 -8.52 9.74 5.29
CA LEU A 47 -8.44 9.12 3.97
C LEU A 47 -8.09 10.13 2.86
N SER A 48 -8.61 11.35 2.94
CA SER A 48 -8.24 12.44 2.05
C SER A 48 -6.77 12.82 2.19
N GLY A 49 -6.23 12.79 3.41
CA GLY A 49 -4.80 12.99 3.67
C GLY A 49 -3.93 11.94 2.97
N ILE A 50 -4.31 10.66 3.07
CA ILE A 50 -3.61 9.56 2.39
C ILE A 50 -3.67 9.73 0.88
N ALA A 51 -4.86 9.97 0.31
CA ALA A 51 -5.03 10.16 -1.13
C ALA A 51 -4.22 11.35 -1.65
N THR A 52 -4.26 12.48 -0.94
CA THR A 52 -3.53 13.70 -1.29
C THR A 52 -2.01 13.48 -1.26
N LEU A 53 -1.50 12.83 -0.22
CA LEU A 53 -0.07 12.54 -0.11
C LEU A 53 0.37 11.58 -1.21
N THR A 54 -0.39 10.52 -1.46
CA THR A 54 -0.14 9.57 -2.55
C THR A 54 -0.09 10.27 -3.89
N GLN A 55 -1.04 11.18 -4.17
CA GLN A 55 -1.07 11.96 -5.41
C GLN A 55 0.21 12.80 -5.59
N ARG A 56 0.73 13.40 -4.51
CA ARG A 56 1.99 14.16 -4.57
C ARG A 56 3.17 13.28 -4.99
N PHE A 57 3.28 12.07 -4.41
CA PHE A 57 4.32 11.12 -4.81
C PHE A 57 4.15 10.64 -6.25
N CYS A 58 2.93 10.29 -6.66
CA CYS A 58 2.64 9.91 -8.05
C CYS A 58 2.99 11.03 -9.03
N HIS A 59 2.72 12.28 -8.65
CA HIS A 59 3.08 13.45 -9.47
C HIS A 59 4.60 13.62 -9.57
N ALA A 60 5.34 13.40 -8.48
CA ALA A 60 6.80 13.54 -8.47
C ALA A 60 7.51 12.52 -9.36
N VAL A 61 6.93 11.33 -9.57
CA VAL A 61 7.50 10.29 -10.46
C VAL A 61 6.89 10.30 -11.86
N ARG A 62 6.05 11.29 -12.18
CA ARG A 62 5.44 11.41 -13.52
C ARG A 62 6.52 11.58 -14.58
N GLY A 63 6.42 10.79 -15.65
CA GLY A 63 7.41 10.78 -16.74
C GLY A 63 8.55 9.77 -16.57
N TYR A 64 8.60 9.08 -15.43
CA TYR A 64 9.50 7.96 -15.21
C TYR A 64 8.73 6.63 -15.26
N PRO A 65 9.37 5.51 -15.66
CA PRO A 65 8.76 4.19 -15.64
C PRO A 65 8.71 3.64 -14.20
N ALA A 66 8.10 4.42 -13.30
CA ALA A 66 7.99 4.14 -11.88
C ALA A 66 6.55 4.36 -11.40
N CYS A 67 6.12 3.59 -10.42
CA CYS A 67 4.83 3.74 -9.77
C CYS A 67 4.98 3.72 -8.24
N ILE A 68 4.03 4.36 -7.57
CA ILE A 68 3.98 4.40 -6.10
C ILE A 68 3.12 3.23 -5.61
N LEU A 69 3.72 2.40 -4.76
CA LEU A 69 3.05 1.25 -4.13
C LEU A 69 2.78 1.53 -2.65
N ASP A 70 1.65 1.01 -2.16
CA ASP A 70 1.40 0.97 -0.72
C ASP A 70 2.10 -0.22 -0.05
N THR A 71 1.91 -0.34 1.25
CA THR A 71 2.41 -1.45 2.06
C THR A 71 1.31 -2.06 2.92
N ARG A 72 1.67 -3.10 3.70
CA ARG A 72 0.81 -3.65 4.77
C ARG A 72 1.00 -2.95 6.12
N LYS A 73 1.84 -1.92 6.21
CA LYS A 73 2.03 -1.10 7.42
C LYS A 73 0.85 -0.12 7.55
N THR A 74 -0.30 -0.63 7.95
CA THR A 74 -1.58 0.08 8.03
C THR A 74 -2.12 0.09 9.45
N ILE A 75 -3.00 1.03 9.77
CA ILE A 75 -3.71 1.06 11.05
C ILE A 75 -4.56 -0.23 11.16
N PRO A 76 -4.52 -0.93 12.30
CA PRO A 76 -5.36 -2.11 12.52
C PRO A 76 -6.85 -1.82 12.22
N GLY A 77 -7.50 -2.71 11.49
CA GLY A 77 -8.90 -2.57 11.08
C GLY A 77 -9.15 -1.66 9.86
N LEU A 78 -8.23 -0.74 9.53
CA LEU A 78 -8.45 0.26 8.47
C LEU A 78 -7.76 -0.06 7.13
N ARG A 79 -7.10 -1.21 6.99
CA ARG A 79 -6.30 -1.53 5.78
C ARG A 79 -7.08 -1.40 4.48
N ALA A 80 -8.31 -1.88 4.45
CA ALA A 80 -9.11 -1.87 3.23
C ALA A 80 -9.35 -0.44 2.72
N ILE A 81 -9.79 0.45 3.63
CA ILE A 81 -10.10 1.84 3.28
C ILE A 81 -8.83 2.69 3.08
N GLN A 82 -7.74 2.42 3.81
CA GLN A 82 -6.47 3.11 3.57
C GLN A 82 -5.88 2.76 2.20
N LYS A 83 -5.92 1.48 1.81
CA LYS A 83 -5.50 1.05 0.46
C LYS A 83 -6.42 1.61 -0.64
N TRP A 84 -7.72 1.72 -0.36
CA TRP A 84 -8.65 2.42 -1.24
C TRP A 84 -8.22 3.88 -1.46
N ALA A 85 -7.92 4.60 -0.39
CA ALA A 85 -7.45 5.99 -0.47
C ALA A 85 -6.13 6.13 -1.27
N VAL A 86 -5.20 5.17 -1.15
CA VAL A 86 -3.99 5.13 -2.00
C VAL A 86 -4.34 5.02 -3.47
N SER A 87 -5.30 4.14 -3.85
CA SER A 87 -5.71 4.01 -5.26
C SER A 87 -6.38 5.27 -5.78
N LEU A 88 -7.18 5.97 -4.97
CA LEU A 88 -7.76 7.27 -5.32
C LEU A 88 -6.69 8.35 -5.56
N GLY A 89 -5.57 8.29 -4.85
CA GLY A 89 -4.42 9.15 -5.06
C GLY A 89 -3.55 8.80 -6.28
N GLY A 90 -3.91 7.75 -7.03
CA GLY A 90 -3.17 7.27 -8.21
C GLY A 90 -2.06 6.27 -7.91
N GLY A 91 -1.92 5.82 -6.66
CA GLY A 91 -1.01 4.75 -6.28
C GLY A 91 -1.56 3.35 -6.61
N ILE A 92 -0.71 2.36 -6.57
CA ILE A 92 -1.03 0.96 -6.83
C ILE A 92 -1.00 0.18 -5.51
N ASN A 93 -1.99 -0.67 -5.31
CA ASN A 93 -2.04 -1.53 -4.14
C ASN A 93 -1.07 -2.71 -4.30
N HIS A 94 -0.10 -2.81 -3.38
CA HIS A 94 0.65 -4.03 -3.16
C HIS A 94 -0.24 -5.10 -2.50
N ARG A 95 0.26 -6.30 -2.21
CA ARG A 95 -0.51 -7.38 -1.58
C ARG A 95 -1.32 -6.88 -0.37
N ARG A 96 -2.58 -7.28 -0.28
CA ARG A 96 -3.49 -6.91 0.82
C ARG A 96 -3.30 -7.82 2.03
N SER A 97 -2.99 -9.09 1.77
CA SER A 97 -2.87 -10.15 2.78
C SER A 97 -1.62 -11.01 2.54
N LEU A 98 -1.37 -11.97 3.40
CA LEU A 98 -0.31 -12.96 3.22
C LEU A 98 -0.61 -13.95 2.07
N SER A 99 -1.87 -14.05 1.67
CA SER A 99 -2.31 -14.96 0.62
C SER A 99 -2.16 -14.39 -0.80
N ASP A 100 -1.82 -13.11 -0.95
CA ASP A 100 -1.76 -12.45 -2.27
C ASP A 100 -0.35 -12.43 -2.88
N GLY A 101 0.65 -12.90 -2.14
CA GLY A 101 2.04 -12.96 -2.60
C GLY A 101 2.99 -13.40 -1.51
N ILE A 102 4.05 -14.07 -1.90
CA ILE A 102 5.12 -14.51 -1.03
C ILE A 102 6.12 -13.36 -0.92
N LEU A 103 6.34 -12.83 0.29
CA LEU A 103 7.38 -11.83 0.55
C LEU A 103 8.42 -12.45 1.49
N ILE A 104 9.60 -12.65 0.94
CA ILE A 104 10.77 -13.14 1.65
C ILE A 104 11.49 -11.94 2.26
N LYS A 105 11.81 -12.02 3.55
CA LYS A 105 12.43 -10.96 4.35
C LYS A 105 13.62 -11.50 5.13
N ASP A 106 14.40 -10.60 5.71
CA ASP A 106 15.52 -10.86 6.63
C ASP A 106 15.22 -11.97 7.64
N ASN A 107 14.10 -11.88 8.35
CA ASN A 107 13.68 -12.90 9.33
C ASN A 107 13.47 -14.30 8.72
N HIS A 108 13.04 -14.38 7.46
CA HIS A 108 12.94 -15.67 6.77
C HIS A 108 14.33 -16.18 6.34
N LEU A 109 15.22 -15.27 5.92
CA LEU A 109 16.58 -15.60 5.55
C LEU A 109 17.40 -16.05 6.74
N ALA A 110 17.16 -15.50 7.94
CA ALA A 110 17.78 -15.90 9.18
C ALA A 110 17.59 -17.39 9.48
N LEU A 111 16.47 -17.99 9.09
CA LEU A 111 16.23 -19.43 9.23
C LEU A 111 17.10 -20.29 8.29
N LEU A 112 17.67 -19.68 7.25
CA LEU A 112 18.49 -20.33 6.23
C LEU A 112 19.99 -19.97 6.36
N GLN A 113 20.42 -19.35 7.46
CA GLN A 113 21.80 -18.82 7.66
C GLN A 113 22.90 -19.89 7.55
N ARG A 114 22.60 -21.18 7.70
CA ARG A 114 23.56 -22.28 7.47
C ARG A 114 23.91 -22.46 5.99
N ASN A 115 23.21 -21.77 5.09
CA ASN A 115 23.44 -21.86 3.65
C ASN A 115 24.35 -20.71 3.18
N ARG A 116 25.22 -21.01 2.21
CA ARG A 116 26.10 -19.99 1.61
C ARG A 116 25.34 -18.96 0.75
N ARG A 117 24.13 -19.30 0.28
CA ARG A 117 23.31 -18.47 -0.60
C ARG A 117 21.83 -18.48 -0.12
N PRO A 118 21.54 -17.89 1.04
CA PRO A 118 20.23 -17.99 1.66
C PRO A 118 19.11 -17.35 0.81
N VAL A 119 19.38 -16.23 0.15
CA VAL A 119 18.39 -15.52 -0.69
C VAL A 119 17.99 -16.35 -1.90
N GLU A 120 18.98 -16.88 -2.64
CA GLU A 120 18.72 -17.77 -3.79
C GLU A 120 17.92 -19.00 -3.37
N GLN A 121 18.31 -19.62 -2.26
CA GLN A 121 17.63 -20.81 -1.75
C GLN A 121 16.19 -20.49 -1.34
N ALA A 122 15.95 -19.38 -0.64
CA ALA A 122 14.60 -18.96 -0.25
C ALA A 122 13.69 -18.78 -1.47
N CYS A 123 14.18 -18.13 -2.52
CA CYS A 123 13.43 -17.98 -3.77
C CYS A 123 13.11 -19.33 -4.42
N ARG A 124 14.10 -20.23 -4.51
CA ARG A 124 13.89 -21.58 -5.06
C ARG A 124 12.86 -22.39 -4.26
N LEU A 125 12.92 -22.32 -2.92
CA LEU A 125 11.93 -22.98 -2.06
C LEU A 125 10.53 -22.39 -2.25
N ALA A 126 10.41 -21.07 -2.41
CA ALA A 126 9.15 -20.42 -2.69
C ALA A 126 8.55 -20.88 -4.01
N HIS A 127 9.36 -20.95 -5.09
CA HIS A 127 8.93 -21.52 -6.38
C HIS A 127 8.45 -22.97 -6.28
N ALA A 128 9.19 -23.80 -5.56
CA ALA A 128 8.89 -25.22 -5.43
C ALA A 128 7.64 -25.51 -4.58
N ARG A 129 7.33 -24.65 -3.62
CA ARG A 129 6.29 -24.89 -2.62
C ARG A 129 5.02 -24.05 -2.81
N ARG A 130 5.01 -23.05 -3.72
CA ARG A 130 3.79 -22.30 -3.97
C ARG A 130 2.72 -23.20 -4.57
N SER A 131 1.53 -23.21 -3.96
CA SER A 131 0.38 -24.04 -4.39
C SER A 131 -0.40 -23.43 -5.56
N ARG A 132 -0.13 -22.19 -5.89
CA ARG A 132 -0.75 -21.42 -6.99
C ARG A 132 0.24 -20.35 -7.50
N PRO A 133 0.04 -19.76 -8.69
CA PRO A 133 0.92 -18.72 -9.22
C PRO A 133 0.80 -17.43 -8.41
N LEU A 134 1.53 -17.36 -7.28
CA LEU A 134 1.67 -16.18 -6.45
C LEU A 134 2.96 -15.46 -6.82
N PRO A 135 2.99 -14.12 -6.86
CA PRO A 135 4.22 -13.37 -7.02
C PRO A 135 5.17 -13.62 -5.84
N ILE A 136 6.44 -13.86 -6.16
CA ILE A 136 7.52 -14.02 -5.20
C ILE A 136 8.31 -12.73 -5.17
N ILE A 137 8.35 -12.10 -4.01
CA ILE A 137 9.04 -10.86 -3.74
C ILE A 137 10.12 -11.14 -2.70
N VAL A 138 11.34 -10.64 -2.91
CA VAL A 138 12.40 -10.77 -1.92
C VAL A 138 12.97 -9.40 -1.56
N GLU A 139 13.05 -9.10 -0.27
CA GLU A 139 13.78 -7.95 0.27
C GLU A 139 15.28 -8.28 0.32
N VAL A 140 16.11 -7.32 -0.09
CA VAL A 140 17.56 -7.43 -0.10
C VAL A 140 18.19 -6.11 0.37
N GLU A 141 19.28 -6.20 1.14
CA GLU A 141 19.96 -5.06 1.75
C GLU A 141 21.38 -4.83 1.20
N SER A 142 21.84 -5.71 0.31
CA SER A 142 23.20 -5.65 -0.25
C SER A 142 23.27 -6.10 -1.70
N LEU A 143 24.29 -5.63 -2.45
CA LEU A 143 24.55 -6.07 -3.83
C LEU A 143 24.83 -7.58 -3.91
N SER A 144 25.42 -8.18 -2.87
CA SER A 144 25.60 -9.63 -2.78
C SER A 144 24.28 -10.36 -2.78
N GLU A 145 23.31 -9.87 -2.01
CA GLU A 145 21.95 -10.43 -1.97
C GLU A 145 21.17 -10.18 -3.26
N VAL A 146 21.34 -9.01 -3.91
CA VAL A 146 20.77 -8.77 -5.26
C VAL A 146 21.22 -9.84 -6.24
N ARG A 147 22.53 -10.17 -6.27
CA ARG A 147 23.06 -11.23 -7.15
C ARG A 147 22.46 -12.60 -6.85
N GLN A 148 22.26 -12.94 -5.58
CA GLN A 148 21.60 -14.17 -5.17
C GLN A 148 20.11 -14.16 -5.57
N ALA A 149 19.42 -13.03 -5.40
CA ALA A 149 18.03 -12.87 -5.80
C ALA A 149 17.86 -13.07 -7.32
N LEU A 150 18.72 -12.46 -8.13
CA LEU A 150 18.72 -12.66 -9.59
C LEU A 150 18.90 -14.14 -9.97
N ALA A 151 19.77 -14.87 -9.28
CA ALA A 151 19.94 -16.32 -9.50
C ALA A 151 18.72 -17.13 -9.03
N GLY A 152 18.01 -16.68 -8.01
CA GLY A 152 16.78 -17.29 -7.48
C GLY A 152 15.52 -16.97 -8.27
N LYS A 153 15.58 -15.97 -9.18
CA LYS A 153 14.51 -15.55 -10.10
C LYS A 153 13.16 -15.26 -9.42
N PRO A 154 13.11 -14.38 -8.40
CA PRO A 154 11.83 -13.88 -7.89
C PRO A 154 11.14 -13.01 -8.95
N ASP A 155 9.85 -12.75 -8.78
CA ASP A 155 9.11 -11.84 -9.65
C ASP A 155 9.46 -10.36 -9.37
N ILE A 156 9.81 -10.02 -8.12
CA ILE A 156 10.17 -8.67 -7.69
C ILE A 156 11.35 -8.75 -6.70
N ILE A 157 12.36 -7.88 -6.89
CA ILE A 157 13.42 -7.63 -5.90
C ILE A 157 13.14 -6.26 -5.29
N LEU A 158 13.02 -6.22 -3.96
CA LEU A 158 12.80 -5.01 -3.19
C LEU A 158 14.11 -4.62 -2.52
N LEU A 159 14.65 -3.46 -2.91
CA LEU A 159 15.86 -2.91 -2.30
C LEU A 159 15.50 -2.21 -1.00
N ASP A 160 15.89 -2.76 0.14
CA ASP A 160 15.58 -2.20 1.45
C ASP A 160 16.76 -1.37 1.97
N ASN A 161 16.49 -0.08 2.25
CA ASN A 161 17.44 0.89 2.78
C ASN A 161 18.79 0.99 2.03
N MET A 162 18.83 0.62 0.75
CA MET A 162 20.04 0.78 -0.08
C MET A 162 20.20 2.22 -0.56
N ALA A 163 21.41 2.75 -0.50
CA ALA A 163 21.72 4.08 -1.01
C ALA A 163 21.55 4.13 -2.55
N PRO A 164 21.04 5.23 -3.13
CA PRO A 164 20.76 5.34 -4.57
C PRO A 164 21.98 5.12 -5.47
N ASP A 165 23.17 5.41 -4.99
CA ASP A 165 24.45 5.26 -5.70
C ASP A 165 24.87 3.79 -5.87
N LEU A 166 24.37 2.89 -5.02
CA LEU A 166 24.62 1.46 -5.11
C LEU A 166 23.74 0.76 -6.17
N GLY A 167 22.70 1.42 -6.66
CA GLY A 167 21.77 0.89 -7.64
C GLY A 167 22.06 1.29 -9.09
N ARG A 168 23.21 1.96 -9.34
CA ARG A 168 23.66 2.38 -10.67
C ARG A 168 24.63 1.43 -11.32
#